data_feba5fd23ffd5ac68683ce087b33db8b
#
_entry.id   feba5fd23ffd5ac68683ce087b33db8b
#
_cell.length_a   1.000
_cell.length_b   1.000
_cell.length_c   1.000
_cell.angle_alpha   90.00
_cell.angle_beta   90.00
_cell.angle_gamma   90.00
#
_symmetry.space_group_name_H-M   'P 1'
#
loop_
_entity.id
_entity.type
_entity.pdbx_description
1 polymer ?
#
loop_
_entity_poly.entity_id
_entity_poly.type
_entity_poly.pdbx_seq_one_letter_code
_entity_poly.pdbx_strand_id
1 'polypeptide(L)'
;MVATLQDLFGIDAPIVLGPFGGLSSVELTAAVSEAGGLGSYGLYGYSADRISDTLAALHSATSRPFAVNLWLPTGDEVTPGEVDLAPAIEATAPLFDDLGLAHPSPPIEFLPDLDSQVTAVLDAAPAALSVVFGVPSERLVAAAHSRGIRVIGTATTVAEAVALDAAGVDAVVATGAEAGGHRVSFLRPAEQSLVGTFALVPQVVDAVGVPVIAAGGIADGRGVAAAFALGAAGVQVGSAFLRTRQSAATDAHRRAIEDAADTATVLTRAMSGRLARGIPNRAMRTIETSGVIAPFPAQNWLTGRFRAEAGRRGDGDLVSLWAGQAAGLATRDDAADVFAELAAGVPA
;
A
#
# COMPACT_ATOMS: atom_id res chain seq x y z
N MET A 1 28.77 6.53 -7.36
CA MET A 1 28.03 6.45 -6.08
C MET A 1 26.56 6.42 -6.43
N VAL A 2 25.81 5.52 -5.82
CA VAL A 2 24.35 5.50 -5.94
C VAL A 2 23.82 6.77 -5.25
N ALA A 3 22.86 7.49 -5.87
CA ALA A 3 22.25 8.67 -5.27
C ALA A 3 21.57 8.30 -3.94
N THR A 4 21.62 9.17 -2.95
CA THR A 4 20.87 8.97 -1.71
C THR A 4 19.37 9.20 -1.96
N LEU A 5 18.49 8.67 -1.10
CA LEU A 5 17.06 8.97 -1.20
C LEU A 5 16.78 10.45 -0.94
N GLN A 6 17.59 11.08 -0.09
CA GLN A 6 17.50 12.52 0.20
C GLN A 6 17.74 13.34 -1.08
N ASP A 7 18.81 13.04 -1.82
CA ASP A 7 19.12 13.74 -3.08
C ASP A 7 18.08 13.42 -4.17
N LEU A 8 17.61 12.18 -4.20
CA LEU A 8 16.68 11.70 -5.23
C LEU A 8 15.29 12.34 -5.12
N PHE A 9 14.78 12.46 -3.89
CA PHE A 9 13.41 12.93 -3.64
C PHE A 9 13.34 14.32 -2.99
N GLY A 10 14.46 14.94 -2.60
CA GLY A 10 14.49 16.23 -1.92
C GLY A 10 13.96 16.16 -0.48
N ILE A 11 14.20 15.06 0.22
CA ILE A 11 13.76 14.79 1.60
C ILE A 11 14.94 14.92 2.57
N ASP A 12 14.64 15.15 3.86
CA ASP A 12 15.68 15.33 4.89
C ASP A 12 16.09 13.99 5.54
N ALA A 13 15.13 13.05 5.65
CA ALA A 13 15.37 11.72 6.21
C ALA A 13 14.84 10.62 5.26
N PRO A 14 15.54 9.48 5.12
CA PRO A 14 15.20 8.42 4.17
C PRO A 14 14.06 7.52 4.69
N ILE A 15 12.95 8.16 5.06
CA ILE A 15 11.73 7.53 5.59
C ILE A 15 10.57 7.84 4.64
N VAL A 16 9.94 6.78 4.14
CA VAL A 16 8.81 6.85 3.21
C VAL A 16 7.54 6.35 3.89
N LEU A 17 6.45 7.08 3.76
CA LEU A 17 5.13 6.60 4.16
C LEU A 17 4.65 5.49 3.24
N GLY A 18 4.16 4.38 3.79
CA GLY A 18 3.49 3.36 3.00
C GLY A 18 2.20 3.91 2.35
N PRO A 19 1.95 3.68 1.05
CA PRO A 19 0.70 4.08 0.42
C PRO A 19 -0.44 3.16 0.86
N PHE A 20 -1.57 3.73 1.26
CA PHE A 20 -2.73 2.97 1.73
C PHE A 20 -3.92 3.14 0.78
N GLY A 21 -4.36 2.07 0.13
CA GLY A 21 -5.59 2.10 -0.65
C GLY A 21 -6.81 2.35 0.24
N GLY A 22 -7.42 3.54 0.11
CA GLY A 22 -8.62 3.93 0.87
C GLY A 22 -8.38 4.32 2.34
N LEU A 23 -7.15 4.25 2.84
CA LEU A 23 -6.77 4.61 4.22
C LEU A 23 -5.72 5.73 4.28
N SER A 24 -5.26 6.23 3.13
CA SER A 24 -4.46 7.44 3.03
C SER A 24 -5.32 8.67 3.34
N SER A 25 -4.71 9.68 3.94
CA SER A 25 -5.29 11.00 4.12
C SER A 25 -4.32 12.09 3.66
N VAL A 26 -4.84 13.24 3.28
CA VAL A 26 -4.03 14.42 2.97
C VAL A 26 -3.24 14.85 4.21
N GLU A 27 -3.88 14.81 5.38
CA GLU A 27 -3.26 15.18 6.65
C GLU A 27 -2.03 14.32 6.99
N LEU A 28 -2.15 12.99 6.91
CA LEU A 28 -1.03 12.09 7.18
C LEU A 28 0.10 12.26 6.16
N THR A 29 -0.25 12.34 4.87
CA THR A 29 0.75 12.50 3.80
C THR A 29 1.54 13.79 3.99
N ALA A 30 0.84 14.91 4.25
CA ALA A 30 1.47 16.20 4.53
C ALA A 30 2.31 16.16 5.82
N ALA A 31 1.81 15.56 6.90
CA ALA A 31 2.54 15.48 8.17
C ALA A 31 3.89 14.76 8.03
N VAL A 32 3.94 13.66 7.27
CA VAL A 32 5.21 12.94 7.01
C VAL A 32 6.14 13.77 6.12
N SER A 33 5.61 14.45 5.10
CA SER A 33 6.40 15.34 4.25
C SER A 33 6.98 16.53 5.03
N GLU A 34 6.18 17.17 5.87
CA GLU A 34 6.63 18.30 6.72
C GLU A 34 7.64 17.86 7.79
N ALA A 35 7.57 16.59 8.25
CA ALA A 35 8.58 16.03 9.15
C ALA A 35 9.93 15.74 8.45
N GLY A 36 10.02 15.91 7.13
CA GLY A 36 11.23 15.73 6.34
C GLY A 36 11.35 14.36 5.64
N GLY A 37 10.32 13.54 5.65
CA GLY A 37 10.24 12.28 4.89
C GLY A 37 9.56 12.43 3.54
N LEU A 38 9.27 11.31 2.89
CA LEU A 38 8.45 11.24 1.70
C LEU A 38 7.05 10.76 2.08
N GLY A 39 6.10 11.71 2.24
CA GLY A 39 4.68 11.37 2.36
C GLY A 39 4.22 10.57 1.13
N SER A 40 3.26 9.67 1.29
CA SER A 40 2.77 8.87 0.16
C SER A 40 1.27 8.63 0.26
N TYR A 41 0.57 8.73 -0.88
CA TYR A 41 -0.89 8.60 -0.96
C TYR A 41 -1.31 7.51 -1.94
N GLY A 42 -2.11 6.55 -1.50
CA GLY A 42 -2.61 5.46 -2.34
C GLY A 42 -3.86 5.87 -3.14
N LEU A 43 -3.79 5.80 -4.46
CA LEU A 43 -4.85 6.24 -5.38
C LEU A 43 -5.68 5.08 -5.97
N TYR A 44 -5.52 3.86 -5.44
CA TYR A 44 -6.24 2.69 -5.93
C TYR A 44 -7.75 2.92 -6.03
N GLY A 45 -8.34 2.67 -7.21
CA GLY A 45 -9.77 2.78 -7.46
C GLY A 45 -10.31 4.22 -7.61
N TYR A 46 -9.44 5.24 -7.67
CA TYR A 46 -9.85 6.62 -7.88
C TYR A 46 -10.05 6.91 -9.37
N SER A 47 -11.11 7.64 -9.72
CA SER A 47 -11.24 8.23 -11.05
C SER A 47 -10.20 9.33 -11.28
N ALA A 48 -9.95 9.70 -12.54
CA ALA A 48 -9.04 10.78 -12.90
C ALA A 48 -9.40 12.11 -12.18
N ASP A 49 -10.68 12.48 -12.14
CA ASP A 49 -11.14 13.69 -11.46
C ASP A 49 -10.81 13.65 -9.95
N ARG A 50 -11.10 12.52 -9.31
CA ARG A 50 -10.79 12.35 -7.88
C ARG A 50 -9.27 12.38 -7.61
N ILE A 51 -8.46 11.88 -8.53
CA ILE A 51 -6.99 11.99 -8.46
C ILE A 51 -6.59 13.45 -8.53
N SER A 52 -7.10 14.20 -9.49
CA SER A 52 -6.81 15.63 -9.66
C SER A 52 -7.17 16.43 -8.40
N ASP A 53 -8.37 16.23 -7.85
CA ASP A 53 -8.81 16.87 -6.61
C ASP A 53 -7.92 16.51 -5.41
N THR A 54 -7.54 15.24 -5.29
CA THR A 54 -6.68 14.76 -4.21
C THR A 54 -5.28 15.38 -4.29
N LEU A 55 -4.70 15.44 -5.49
CA LEU A 55 -3.38 16.01 -5.71
C LEU A 55 -3.38 17.54 -5.49
N ALA A 56 -4.45 18.24 -5.92
CA ALA A 56 -4.63 19.65 -5.61
C ALA A 56 -4.71 19.91 -4.09
N ALA A 57 -5.41 19.04 -3.35
CA ALA A 57 -5.47 19.12 -1.88
C ALA A 57 -4.11 18.86 -1.23
N LEU A 58 -3.32 17.89 -1.73
CA LEU A 58 -1.97 17.62 -1.25
C LEU A 58 -1.03 18.80 -1.50
N HIS A 59 -1.02 19.37 -2.73
CA HIS A 59 -0.24 20.58 -3.03
C HIS A 59 -0.64 21.81 -2.20
N SER A 60 -1.91 21.87 -1.76
CA SER A 60 -2.37 22.93 -0.87
C SER A 60 -1.95 22.70 0.59
N ALA A 61 -1.79 21.43 1.00
CA ALA A 61 -1.47 21.06 2.38
C ALA A 61 0.03 21.08 2.67
N THR A 62 0.89 20.90 1.66
CA THR A 62 2.35 20.90 1.82
C THR A 62 3.06 21.39 0.56
N SER A 63 4.16 22.13 0.75
CA SER A 63 5.12 22.44 -0.31
C SER A 63 6.29 21.45 -0.38
N ARG A 64 6.35 20.50 0.57
CA ARG A 64 7.38 19.48 0.64
C ARG A 64 7.07 18.33 -0.34
N PRO A 65 8.08 17.56 -0.77
CA PRO A 65 7.87 16.45 -1.69
C PRO A 65 6.97 15.36 -1.11
N PHE A 66 6.10 14.82 -1.97
CA PHE A 66 5.29 13.65 -1.68
C PHE A 66 5.21 12.72 -2.88
N ALA A 67 4.90 11.46 -2.63
CA ALA A 67 4.64 10.43 -3.62
C ALA A 67 3.15 10.09 -3.71
N VAL A 68 2.74 9.56 -4.86
CA VAL A 68 1.44 8.89 -5.01
C VAL A 68 1.63 7.49 -5.56
N ASN A 69 0.66 6.60 -5.30
CA ASN A 69 0.77 5.21 -5.72
C ASN A 69 -0.37 4.81 -6.65
N LEU A 70 -0.01 4.18 -7.77
CA LEU A 70 -0.93 3.51 -8.69
C LEU A 70 -0.66 2.01 -8.74
N TRP A 71 -1.71 1.24 -9.04
CA TRP A 71 -1.62 -0.19 -9.28
C TRP A 71 -1.57 -0.45 -10.79
N LEU A 72 -0.54 -1.18 -11.21
CA LEU A 72 -0.45 -1.65 -12.57
C LEU A 72 -1.25 -2.94 -12.74
N PRO A 73 -1.85 -3.20 -13.91
CA PRO A 73 -2.52 -4.45 -14.17
C PRO A 73 -1.52 -5.60 -14.24
N THR A 74 -1.88 -6.75 -13.67
CA THR A 74 -1.13 -8.01 -13.80
C THR A 74 -1.59 -8.83 -14.99
N GLY A 75 -2.76 -8.48 -15.57
CA GLY A 75 -3.38 -9.21 -16.67
C GLY A 75 -4.29 -10.37 -16.23
N ASP A 76 -4.48 -10.53 -14.91
CA ASP A 76 -5.41 -11.51 -14.32
C ASP A 76 -6.70 -10.86 -13.76
N GLU A 77 -6.87 -9.55 -13.96
CA GLU A 77 -8.06 -8.82 -13.56
C GLU A 77 -9.26 -9.24 -14.41
N VAL A 78 -10.34 -9.66 -13.73
CA VAL A 78 -11.59 -10.00 -14.42
C VAL A 78 -12.47 -8.78 -14.64
N THR A 79 -13.24 -8.80 -15.73
CA THR A 79 -14.32 -7.83 -15.99
C THR A 79 -15.68 -8.37 -15.52
N PRO A 80 -16.72 -7.52 -15.37
CA PRO A 80 -18.04 -7.98 -14.95
C PRO A 80 -18.68 -9.03 -15.86
N GLY A 81 -18.31 -9.06 -17.15
CA GLY A 81 -18.81 -10.08 -18.10
C GLY A 81 -18.09 -11.43 -18.03
N GLU A 82 -16.96 -11.52 -17.34
CA GLU A 82 -16.12 -12.73 -17.25
C GLU A 82 -16.30 -13.49 -15.93
N VAL A 83 -17.06 -12.96 -14.98
CA VAL A 83 -17.23 -13.57 -13.66
C VAL A 83 -18.70 -13.65 -13.26
N ASP A 84 -19.12 -14.83 -12.79
CA ASP A 84 -20.39 -14.99 -12.09
C ASP A 84 -20.22 -14.59 -10.61
N LEU A 85 -20.84 -13.48 -10.24
CA LEU A 85 -20.81 -12.95 -8.86
C LEU A 85 -21.87 -13.57 -7.95
N ALA A 86 -22.87 -14.28 -8.47
CA ALA A 86 -23.99 -14.77 -7.67
C ALA A 86 -23.53 -15.62 -6.46
N PRO A 87 -22.58 -16.57 -6.59
CA PRO A 87 -22.10 -17.34 -5.45
C PRO A 87 -21.39 -16.48 -4.38
N ALA A 88 -20.61 -15.49 -4.80
CA ALA A 88 -19.91 -14.61 -3.87
C ALA A 88 -20.87 -13.62 -3.17
N ILE A 89 -21.88 -13.13 -3.86
CA ILE A 89 -22.96 -12.31 -3.29
C ILE A 89 -23.72 -13.10 -2.24
N GLU A 90 -24.11 -14.35 -2.54
CA GLU A 90 -24.77 -15.24 -1.59
C GLU A 90 -23.90 -15.52 -0.36
N ALA A 91 -22.62 -15.82 -0.56
CA ALA A 91 -21.66 -16.09 0.53
C ALA A 91 -21.45 -14.87 1.45
N THR A 92 -21.58 -13.65 0.92
CA THR A 92 -21.43 -12.40 1.68
C THR A 92 -22.76 -11.81 2.17
N ALA A 93 -23.90 -12.37 1.77
CA ALA A 93 -25.25 -11.88 2.11
C ALA A 93 -25.42 -11.56 3.60
N PRO A 94 -25.00 -12.43 4.57
CA PRO A 94 -25.14 -12.13 5.98
C PRO A 94 -24.44 -10.83 6.43
N LEU A 95 -23.33 -10.45 5.75
CA LEU A 95 -22.59 -9.22 6.08
C LEU A 95 -23.32 -7.97 5.58
N PHE A 96 -24.07 -8.09 4.48
CA PHE A 96 -24.94 -7.03 3.99
C PHE A 96 -26.19 -6.89 4.85
N ASP A 97 -26.82 -8.01 5.22
CA ASP A 97 -28.04 -8.06 6.04
C ASP A 97 -27.82 -7.45 7.43
N ASP A 98 -26.68 -7.73 8.07
CA ASP A 98 -26.29 -7.15 9.36
C ASP A 98 -26.21 -5.62 9.33
N LEU A 99 -25.89 -5.05 8.16
CA LEU A 99 -25.83 -3.61 7.97
C LEU A 99 -27.14 -3.04 7.39
N GLY A 100 -28.14 -3.88 7.10
CA GLY A 100 -29.37 -3.48 6.46
C GLY A 100 -29.17 -2.97 5.03
N LEU A 101 -28.15 -3.47 4.33
CA LEU A 101 -27.82 -3.13 2.96
C LEU A 101 -28.50 -4.08 1.99
N ALA A 102 -28.96 -3.55 0.85
CA ALA A 102 -29.36 -4.40 -0.27
C ALA A 102 -28.15 -5.14 -0.85
N HIS A 103 -28.38 -6.40 -1.27
CA HIS A 103 -27.36 -7.16 -1.97
C HIS A 103 -27.04 -6.48 -3.31
N PRO A 104 -25.78 -6.31 -3.69
CA PRO A 104 -25.41 -5.54 -4.87
C PRO A 104 -25.69 -6.29 -6.15
N SER A 105 -26.05 -5.55 -7.21
CA SER A 105 -26.05 -6.08 -8.58
C SER A 105 -24.69 -5.82 -9.23
N PRO A 106 -24.23 -6.70 -10.17
CA PRO A 106 -22.98 -6.51 -10.87
C PRO A 106 -22.85 -5.12 -11.49
N PRO A 107 -21.67 -4.46 -11.44
CA PRO A 107 -21.45 -3.15 -11.99
C PRO A 107 -21.20 -3.22 -13.51
N ILE A 108 -21.07 -2.09 -14.18
CA ILE A 108 -20.63 -2.01 -15.57
C ILE A 108 -19.10 -2.22 -15.64
N GLU A 109 -18.36 -1.73 -14.66
CA GLU A 109 -16.91 -1.86 -14.53
C GLU A 109 -16.52 -2.02 -13.06
N PHE A 110 -15.38 -2.70 -12.78
CA PHE A 110 -14.85 -2.82 -11.43
C PHE A 110 -13.81 -1.76 -11.09
N LEU A 111 -13.02 -1.34 -12.05
CA LEU A 111 -11.90 -0.41 -11.88
C LEU A 111 -11.98 0.72 -12.91
N PRO A 112 -11.54 1.93 -12.54
CA PRO A 112 -11.35 3.02 -13.48
C PRO A 112 -10.24 2.72 -14.50
N ASP A 113 -10.28 3.42 -15.63
CA ASP A 113 -9.27 3.34 -16.67
C ASP A 113 -7.89 3.82 -16.17
N LEU A 114 -6.87 2.98 -16.33
CA LEU A 114 -5.50 3.28 -15.87
C LEU A 114 -4.86 4.43 -16.66
N ASP A 115 -5.07 4.53 -17.96
CA ASP A 115 -4.45 5.59 -18.77
C ASP A 115 -4.94 6.97 -18.33
N SER A 116 -6.24 7.08 -17.98
CA SER A 116 -6.81 8.30 -17.41
C SER A 116 -6.23 8.62 -16.02
N GLN A 117 -6.05 7.60 -15.17
CA GLN A 117 -5.40 7.78 -13.86
C GLN A 117 -3.95 8.26 -14.00
N VAL A 118 -3.17 7.63 -14.89
CA VAL A 118 -1.78 8.00 -15.18
C VAL A 118 -1.71 9.44 -15.68
N THR A 119 -2.59 9.82 -16.61
CA THR A 119 -2.64 11.19 -17.15
C THR A 119 -2.87 12.21 -16.02
N ALA A 120 -3.85 11.98 -15.15
CA ALA A 120 -4.13 12.88 -14.03
C ALA A 120 -2.94 13.00 -13.05
N VAL A 121 -2.22 11.90 -12.78
CA VAL A 121 -1.00 11.94 -11.95
C VAL A 121 0.12 12.71 -12.62
N LEU A 122 0.37 12.45 -13.91
CA LEU A 122 1.44 13.13 -14.67
C LEU A 122 1.19 14.64 -14.79
N ASP A 123 -0.05 15.06 -14.96
CA ASP A 123 -0.43 16.47 -15.08
C ASP A 123 -0.29 17.22 -13.75
N ALA A 124 -0.55 16.54 -12.64
CA ALA A 124 -0.39 17.12 -11.30
C ALA A 124 1.07 17.13 -10.81
N ALA A 125 1.96 16.38 -11.44
CA ALA A 125 3.41 16.34 -11.20
C ALA A 125 3.84 16.24 -9.72
N PRO A 126 3.45 15.16 -8.99
CA PRO A 126 4.00 14.89 -7.66
C PRO A 126 5.52 14.65 -7.73
N ALA A 127 6.23 14.70 -6.59
CA ALA A 127 7.66 14.42 -6.56
C ALA A 127 7.99 12.98 -7.02
N ALA A 128 7.11 12.00 -6.70
CA ALA A 128 7.30 10.62 -7.13
C ALA A 128 5.97 9.92 -7.45
N LEU A 129 6.02 9.00 -8.42
CA LEU A 129 5.01 8.00 -8.71
C LEU A 129 5.53 6.63 -8.28
N SER A 130 4.88 6.04 -7.30
CA SER A 130 5.11 4.65 -6.88
C SER A 130 4.17 3.72 -7.63
N VAL A 131 4.68 2.58 -8.07
CA VAL A 131 3.88 1.55 -8.74
C VAL A 131 4.02 0.19 -8.07
N VAL A 132 2.95 -0.59 -8.10
CA VAL A 132 2.88 -1.95 -7.56
C VAL A 132 2.21 -2.89 -8.57
N PHE A 133 2.40 -4.20 -8.42
CA PHE A 133 1.82 -5.28 -9.24
C PHE A 133 2.34 -5.40 -10.66
N GLY A 134 3.40 -4.71 -11.04
CA GLY A 134 3.95 -4.83 -12.38
C GLY A 134 5.19 -3.98 -12.60
N VAL A 135 5.70 -4.10 -13.82
CA VAL A 135 6.79 -3.28 -14.32
C VAL A 135 6.18 -2.11 -15.09
N PRO A 136 6.55 -0.85 -14.78
CA PRO A 136 6.05 0.29 -15.54
C PRO A 136 6.57 0.24 -16.99
N SER A 137 5.74 0.63 -17.94
CA SER A 137 6.19 0.70 -19.33
C SER A 137 7.26 1.77 -19.51
N GLU A 138 8.17 1.58 -20.48
CA GLU A 138 9.17 2.58 -20.86
C GLU A 138 8.52 3.95 -21.14
N ARG A 139 7.36 3.95 -21.80
CA ARG A 139 6.57 5.17 -22.05
C ARG A 139 6.17 5.89 -20.77
N LEU A 140 5.72 5.15 -19.75
CA LEU A 140 5.32 5.73 -18.46
C LEU A 140 6.54 6.33 -17.75
N VAL A 141 7.64 5.59 -17.66
CA VAL A 141 8.88 6.06 -17.02
C VAL A 141 9.40 7.32 -17.73
N ALA A 142 9.50 7.32 -19.05
CA ALA A 142 9.94 8.48 -19.83
C ALA A 142 9.00 9.69 -19.66
N ALA A 143 7.67 9.47 -19.62
CA ALA A 143 6.70 10.53 -19.41
C ALA A 143 6.76 11.13 -17.98
N ALA A 144 7.03 10.31 -16.97
CA ALA A 144 7.25 10.75 -15.59
C ALA A 144 8.54 11.57 -15.49
N HIS A 145 9.66 11.04 -15.98
CA HIS A 145 10.96 11.72 -15.97
C HIS A 145 10.93 13.06 -16.72
N SER A 146 10.23 13.15 -17.86
CA SER A 146 10.10 14.41 -18.61
C SER A 146 9.37 15.52 -17.82
N ARG A 147 8.66 15.16 -16.76
CA ARG A 147 7.96 16.07 -15.84
C ARG A 147 8.67 16.23 -14.48
N GLY A 148 9.86 15.66 -14.34
CA GLY A 148 10.61 15.66 -13.07
C GLY A 148 10.05 14.73 -12.00
N ILE A 149 9.12 13.83 -12.35
CA ILE A 149 8.54 12.86 -11.44
C ILE A 149 9.47 11.65 -11.35
N ARG A 150 9.88 11.27 -10.15
CA ARG A 150 10.64 10.04 -9.90
C ARG A 150 9.70 8.83 -9.90
N VAL A 151 10.20 7.68 -10.35
CA VAL A 151 9.42 6.43 -10.39
C VAL A 151 9.97 5.44 -9.36
N ILE A 152 9.10 4.94 -8.48
CA ILE A 152 9.43 3.93 -7.47
C ILE A 152 8.70 2.64 -7.83
N GLY A 153 9.42 1.54 -8.01
CA GLY A 153 8.84 0.21 -8.19
C GLY A 153 8.81 -0.58 -6.88
N THR A 154 7.85 -1.48 -6.71
CA THR A 154 7.79 -2.35 -5.51
C THR A 154 7.96 -3.81 -5.89
N ALA A 155 8.89 -4.49 -5.23
CA ALA A 155 9.26 -5.89 -5.46
C ALA A 155 9.08 -6.74 -4.21
N THR A 156 8.64 -7.98 -4.38
CA THR A 156 8.54 -9.01 -3.34
C THR A 156 9.61 -10.10 -3.49
N THR A 157 10.33 -10.08 -4.62
CA THR A 157 11.42 -11.01 -4.95
C THR A 157 12.57 -10.28 -5.63
N VAL A 158 13.76 -10.89 -5.64
CA VAL A 158 14.93 -10.36 -6.36
C VAL A 158 14.66 -10.24 -7.87
N ALA A 159 14.01 -11.23 -8.46
CA ALA A 159 13.69 -11.19 -9.89
C ALA A 159 12.78 -10.02 -10.28
N GLU A 160 11.82 -9.68 -9.41
CA GLU A 160 10.96 -8.51 -9.59
C GLU A 160 11.76 -7.21 -9.47
N ALA A 161 12.68 -7.12 -8.50
CA ALA A 161 13.54 -5.95 -8.32
C ALA A 161 14.44 -5.72 -9.53
N VAL A 162 15.06 -6.77 -10.08
CA VAL A 162 15.87 -6.71 -11.30
C VAL A 162 15.04 -6.26 -12.50
N ALA A 163 13.80 -6.75 -12.64
CA ALA A 163 12.93 -6.34 -13.73
C ALA A 163 12.54 -4.85 -13.63
N LEU A 164 12.34 -4.34 -12.41
CA LEU A 164 12.04 -2.92 -12.16
C LEU A 164 13.27 -2.03 -12.44
N ASP A 165 14.46 -2.43 -11.99
CA ASP A 165 15.72 -1.71 -12.27
C ASP A 165 15.97 -1.63 -13.78
N ALA A 166 15.80 -2.75 -14.48
CA ALA A 166 15.93 -2.80 -15.94
C ALA A 166 14.91 -1.91 -16.69
N ALA A 167 13.75 -1.66 -16.11
CA ALA A 167 12.73 -0.75 -16.65
C ALA A 167 13.03 0.73 -16.38
N GLY A 168 14.09 1.06 -15.65
CA GLY A 168 14.54 2.42 -15.39
C GLY A 168 13.80 3.14 -14.29
N VAL A 169 13.29 2.42 -13.27
CA VAL A 169 12.78 3.06 -12.05
C VAL A 169 13.92 3.72 -11.28
N ASP A 170 13.62 4.78 -10.51
CA ASP A 170 14.63 5.53 -9.75
C ASP A 170 14.97 4.90 -8.39
N ALA A 171 14.06 4.09 -7.83
CA ALA A 171 14.25 3.34 -6.58
C ALA A 171 13.36 2.11 -6.55
N VAL A 172 13.75 1.10 -5.76
CA VAL A 172 12.97 -0.13 -5.55
C VAL A 172 12.61 -0.29 -4.08
N VAL A 173 11.32 -0.47 -3.79
CA VAL A 173 10.85 -0.92 -2.48
C VAL A 173 10.95 -2.44 -2.43
N ALA A 174 11.82 -2.99 -1.59
CA ALA A 174 11.91 -4.42 -1.28
C ALA A 174 10.95 -4.72 -0.12
N THR A 175 9.77 -5.31 -0.42
CA THR A 175 8.73 -5.52 0.58
C THR A 175 8.67 -6.99 1.04
N GLY A 176 9.07 -7.22 2.29
CA GLY A 176 9.06 -8.54 2.91
C GLY A 176 7.66 -9.08 3.20
N ALA A 177 7.57 -10.37 3.47
CA ALA A 177 6.32 -11.07 3.76
C ALA A 177 5.61 -10.59 5.04
N GLU A 178 6.32 -9.87 5.90
CA GLU A 178 5.82 -9.26 7.14
C GLU A 178 4.96 -8.02 6.89
N ALA A 179 5.05 -7.42 5.70
CA ALA A 179 4.32 -6.20 5.36
C ALA A 179 2.80 -6.40 5.41
N GLY A 180 2.08 -5.39 5.91
CA GLY A 180 0.62 -5.33 5.89
C GLY A 180 0.06 -4.99 4.51
N GLY A 181 -1.21 -5.31 4.28
CA GLY A 181 -1.87 -5.11 3.01
C GLY A 181 -1.48 -6.15 1.96
N HIS A 182 -1.69 -5.82 0.70
CA HIS A 182 -1.54 -6.74 -0.41
C HIS A 182 -0.09 -7.18 -0.63
N ARG A 183 0.08 -8.49 -0.94
CA ARG A 183 1.33 -9.01 -1.52
C ARG A 183 1.35 -8.64 -2.99
N VAL A 184 2.20 -7.70 -3.34
CA VAL A 184 2.21 -7.04 -4.67
C VAL A 184 3.08 -7.77 -5.70
N SER A 185 3.19 -9.09 -5.57
CA SER A 185 3.96 -9.95 -6.48
C SER A 185 3.36 -9.93 -7.89
N PHE A 186 4.23 -9.99 -8.92
CA PHE A 186 3.79 -9.92 -10.31
C PHE A 186 4.50 -10.88 -11.27
N LEU A 187 5.66 -11.45 -10.91
CA LEU A 187 6.32 -12.47 -11.72
C LEU A 187 5.94 -13.90 -11.32
N ARG A 188 5.45 -14.08 -10.09
CA ARG A 188 5.01 -15.38 -9.54
C ARG A 188 3.75 -15.18 -8.70
N PRO A 189 2.98 -16.26 -8.45
CA PRO A 189 1.91 -16.22 -7.46
C PRO A 189 2.41 -15.70 -6.11
N ALA A 190 1.59 -14.90 -5.44
CA ALA A 190 1.98 -14.24 -4.20
C ALA A 190 2.39 -15.23 -3.09
N GLU A 191 1.77 -16.43 -3.06
CA GLU A 191 2.10 -17.50 -2.13
C GLU A 191 3.51 -18.08 -2.33
N GLN A 192 4.08 -17.93 -3.53
CA GLN A 192 5.43 -18.36 -3.86
C GLN A 192 6.48 -17.24 -3.72
N SER A 193 6.04 -16.06 -3.26
CA SER A 193 6.84 -14.83 -3.14
C SER A 193 6.88 -14.31 -1.70
N LEU A 194 6.76 -15.21 -0.72
CA LEU A 194 6.72 -14.89 0.70
C LEU A 194 8.13 -14.90 1.32
N VAL A 195 9.00 -14.03 0.81
CA VAL A 195 10.35 -13.84 1.36
C VAL A 195 10.28 -12.80 2.48
N GLY A 196 10.88 -13.11 3.64
CA GLY A 196 10.96 -12.17 4.77
C GLY A 196 11.94 -11.03 4.51
N THR A 197 11.70 -9.88 5.11
CA THR A 197 12.46 -8.62 4.92
C THR A 197 13.95 -8.83 5.16
N PHE A 198 14.31 -9.55 6.22
CA PHE A 198 15.72 -9.81 6.59
C PHE A 198 16.50 -10.61 5.54
N ALA A 199 15.82 -11.49 4.81
CA ALA A 199 16.42 -12.26 3.72
C ALA A 199 16.32 -11.55 2.37
N LEU A 200 15.23 -10.78 2.14
CA LEU A 200 14.95 -10.15 0.84
C LEU A 200 15.89 -8.95 0.59
N VAL A 201 15.97 -8.05 1.57
CA VAL A 201 16.63 -6.74 1.39
C VAL A 201 18.09 -6.88 0.94
N PRO A 202 18.98 -7.66 1.60
CA PRO A 202 20.38 -7.73 1.17
C PRO A 202 20.53 -8.35 -0.23
N GLN A 203 19.69 -9.33 -0.58
CA GLN A 203 19.71 -9.94 -1.91
C GLN A 203 19.26 -8.99 -3.01
N VAL A 204 18.29 -8.10 -2.71
CA VAL A 204 17.87 -7.06 -3.66
C VAL A 204 18.97 -6.00 -3.79
N VAL A 205 19.57 -5.54 -2.67
CA VAL A 205 20.68 -4.57 -2.66
C VAL A 205 21.85 -5.06 -3.53
N ASP A 206 22.18 -6.34 -3.43
CA ASP A 206 23.28 -6.93 -4.23
C ASP A 206 22.94 -7.08 -5.73
N ALA A 207 21.65 -7.05 -6.09
CA ALA A 207 21.19 -7.38 -7.43
C ALA A 207 20.81 -6.18 -8.31
N VAL A 208 20.58 -4.98 -7.74
CA VAL A 208 20.11 -3.80 -8.48
C VAL A 208 21.06 -2.61 -8.36
N GLY A 209 21.02 -1.71 -9.35
CA GLY A 209 21.86 -0.51 -9.40
C GLY A 209 21.22 0.72 -8.73
N VAL A 210 19.92 0.69 -8.42
CA VAL A 210 19.17 1.80 -7.83
C VAL A 210 19.04 1.68 -6.30
N PRO A 211 18.76 2.77 -5.56
CA PRO A 211 18.53 2.72 -4.13
C PRO A 211 17.40 1.75 -3.76
N VAL A 212 17.62 0.96 -2.70
CA VAL A 212 16.64 0.01 -2.16
C VAL A 212 16.01 0.55 -0.88
N ILE A 213 14.68 0.57 -0.84
CA ILE A 213 13.88 0.98 0.30
C ILE A 213 13.31 -0.29 0.95
N ALA A 214 13.66 -0.56 2.20
CA ALA A 214 13.16 -1.73 2.91
C ALA A 214 11.74 -1.50 3.44
N ALA A 215 10.84 -2.49 3.25
CA ALA A 215 9.48 -2.44 3.77
C ALA A 215 9.05 -3.79 4.37
N GLY A 216 8.22 -3.74 5.41
CA GLY A 216 7.75 -4.93 6.13
C GLY A 216 8.55 -5.23 7.41
N GLY A 217 7.83 -5.43 8.51
CA GLY A 217 8.44 -5.71 9.81
C GLY A 217 9.08 -4.50 10.50
N ILE A 218 8.99 -3.29 9.95
CA ILE A 218 9.60 -2.07 10.46
C ILE A 218 8.53 -1.18 11.10
N ALA A 219 8.67 -0.85 12.40
CA ALA A 219 7.73 0.01 13.11
C ALA A 219 8.40 1.00 14.08
N ASP A 220 9.70 0.84 14.37
CA ASP A 220 10.48 1.71 15.26
C ASP A 220 11.94 1.87 14.77
N GLY A 221 12.76 2.64 15.50
CA GLY A 221 14.16 2.92 15.15
C GLY A 221 15.04 1.68 15.09
N ARG A 222 14.71 0.60 15.82
CA ARG A 222 15.47 -0.67 15.77
C ARG A 222 15.33 -1.33 14.40
N GLY A 223 14.10 -1.34 13.86
CA GLY A 223 13.82 -1.85 12.53
C GLY A 223 14.48 -1.01 11.43
N VAL A 224 14.51 0.31 11.61
CA VAL A 224 15.23 1.23 10.72
C VAL A 224 16.73 0.92 10.72
N ALA A 225 17.38 0.87 11.87
CA ALA A 225 18.81 0.55 11.98
C ALA A 225 19.15 -0.82 11.36
N ALA A 226 18.31 -1.83 11.56
CA ALA A 226 18.46 -3.14 10.95
C ALA A 226 18.37 -3.07 9.42
N ALA A 227 17.41 -2.32 8.85
CA ALA A 227 17.29 -2.15 7.39
C ALA A 227 18.56 -1.54 6.77
N PHE A 228 19.14 -0.51 7.41
CA PHE A 228 20.42 0.07 6.98
C PHE A 228 21.57 -0.92 7.09
N ALA A 229 21.64 -1.72 8.16
CA ALA A 229 22.64 -2.76 8.31
C ALA A 229 22.55 -3.85 7.22
N LEU A 230 21.35 -4.07 6.65
CA LEU A 230 21.13 -4.95 5.50
C LEU A 230 21.44 -4.28 4.15
N GLY A 231 21.89 -3.03 4.14
CA GLY A 231 22.27 -2.28 2.94
C GLY A 231 21.14 -1.44 2.31
N ALA A 232 19.96 -1.33 2.92
CA ALA A 232 18.92 -0.47 2.43
C ALA A 232 19.35 1.02 2.48
N ALA A 233 18.89 1.81 1.50
CA ALA A 233 19.10 3.26 1.43
C ALA A 233 18.05 4.03 2.25
N GLY A 234 16.98 3.37 2.69
CA GLY A 234 15.92 3.92 3.51
C GLY A 234 14.84 2.90 3.80
N VAL A 235 13.75 3.34 4.42
CA VAL A 235 12.64 2.48 4.84
C VAL A 235 11.29 3.01 4.38
N GLN A 236 10.35 2.09 4.09
CA GLN A 236 8.94 2.42 3.90
C GLN A 236 8.12 1.79 5.03
N VAL A 237 7.42 2.62 5.79
CA VAL A 237 6.70 2.21 6.99
C VAL A 237 5.20 2.42 6.81
N GLY A 238 4.42 1.37 7.09
CA GLY A 238 2.96 1.37 6.96
C GLY A 238 2.25 1.39 8.31
N SER A 239 2.17 0.25 9.00
CA SER A 239 1.29 0.03 10.15
C SER A 239 1.49 1.02 11.30
N ALA A 240 2.73 1.47 11.55
CA ALA A 240 3.00 2.47 12.58
C ALA A 240 2.32 3.81 12.25
N PHE A 241 2.42 4.28 11.00
CA PHE A 241 1.71 5.48 10.57
C PHE A 241 0.19 5.28 10.46
N LEU A 242 -0.26 4.09 10.07
CA LEU A 242 -1.70 3.80 9.96
C LEU A 242 -2.42 3.87 11.31
N ARG A 243 -1.72 3.58 12.42
CA ARG A 243 -2.22 3.74 13.78
C ARG A 243 -2.44 5.20 14.19
N THR A 244 -1.78 6.16 13.53
CA THR A 244 -1.85 7.58 13.92
C THR A 244 -3.21 8.20 13.66
N ARG A 245 -3.57 9.24 14.43
CA ARG A 245 -4.83 9.98 14.29
C ARG A 245 -4.96 10.69 12.94
N GLN A 246 -3.85 11.00 12.28
CA GLN A 246 -3.82 11.65 10.97
C GLN A 246 -4.20 10.69 9.82
N SER A 247 -4.16 9.36 10.04
CA SER A 247 -4.58 8.40 9.02
C SER A 247 -6.10 8.39 8.82
N ALA A 248 -6.56 7.92 7.65
CA ALA A 248 -7.99 7.69 7.41
C ALA A 248 -8.49 6.35 7.98
N ALA A 249 -7.69 5.65 8.78
CA ALA A 249 -8.11 4.45 9.50
C ALA A 249 -9.22 4.79 10.52
N THR A 250 -10.19 3.90 10.66
CA THR A 250 -11.22 4.04 11.71
C THR A 250 -10.59 3.82 13.10
N ASP A 251 -11.26 4.31 14.14
CA ASP A 251 -10.82 4.06 15.53
C ASP A 251 -10.74 2.56 15.83
N ALA A 252 -11.65 1.76 15.27
CA ALA A 252 -11.61 0.31 15.40
C ALA A 252 -10.36 -0.29 14.75
N HIS A 253 -9.92 0.21 13.61
CA HIS A 253 -8.69 -0.23 12.95
C HIS A 253 -7.46 0.18 13.76
N ARG A 254 -7.39 1.43 14.25
CA ARG A 254 -6.29 1.90 15.10
C ARG A 254 -6.15 1.07 16.38
N ARG A 255 -7.29 0.77 17.04
CA ARG A 255 -7.31 -0.15 18.23
C ARG A 255 -6.86 -1.56 17.87
N ALA A 256 -7.30 -2.11 16.74
CA ALA A 256 -6.86 -3.43 16.31
C ALA A 256 -5.34 -3.52 16.09
N ILE A 257 -4.70 -2.44 15.61
CA ILE A 257 -3.24 -2.36 15.50
C ILE A 257 -2.60 -2.26 16.89
N GLU A 258 -3.16 -1.44 17.79
CA GLU A 258 -2.67 -1.25 19.16
C GLU A 258 -2.69 -2.53 19.98
N ASP A 259 -3.78 -3.31 19.87
CA ASP A 259 -3.99 -4.55 20.60
C ASP A 259 -3.34 -5.77 19.94
N ALA A 260 -2.65 -5.59 18.80
CA ALA A 260 -2.13 -6.69 18.01
C ALA A 260 -0.98 -7.42 18.73
N ALA A 261 -1.18 -8.72 18.99
CA ALA A 261 -0.09 -9.62 19.37
C ALA A 261 0.84 -9.88 18.15
N ASP A 262 2.02 -10.43 18.40
CA ASP A 262 2.99 -10.81 17.38
C ASP A 262 2.43 -11.81 16.33
N THR A 263 1.47 -12.62 16.73
CA THR A 263 0.78 -13.63 15.89
C THR A 263 -0.58 -13.16 15.36
N ALA A 264 -0.96 -11.90 15.56
CA ALA A 264 -2.31 -11.40 15.27
C ALA A 264 -2.64 -11.34 13.77
N THR A 265 -1.64 -11.27 12.87
CA THR A 265 -1.89 -11.07 11.44
C THR A 265 -1.86 -12.37 10.65
N VAL A 266 -2.77 -12.49 9.68
CA VAL A 266 -2.84 -13.62 8.75
C VAL A 266 -2.80 -13.15 7.30
N LEU A 267 -2.46 -14.05 6.38
CA LEU A 267 -2.61 -13.84 4.94
C LEU A 267 -3.98 -14.35 4.49
N THR A 268 -4.69 -13.56 3.70
CA THR A 268 -6.03 -13.87 3.22
C THR A 268 -6.30 -13.32 1.83
N ARG A 269 -7.24 -13.93 1.10
CA ARG A 269 -7.83 -13.41 -0.13
C ARG A 269 -9.25 -12.89 0.08
N ALA A 270 -9.83 -13.12 1.26
CA ALA A 270 -11.24 -12.89 1.56
C ALA A 270 -11.74 -11.49 1.19
N MET A 271 -10.94 -10.47 1.44
CA MET A 271 -11.40 -9.08 1.30
C MET A 271 -11.26 -8.52 -0.11
N SER A 272 -10.35 -9.04 -0.93
CA SER A 272 -10.08 -8.44 -2.24
C SER A 272 -9.96 -9.43 -3.40
N GLY A 273 -9.83 -10.73 -3.14
CA GLY A 273 -9.48 -11.73 -4.14
C GLY A 273 -7.97 -11.89 -4.36
N ARG A 274 -7.15 -10.93 -3.93
CA ARG A 274 -5.68 -10.99 -3.91
C ARG A 274 -5.14 -11.22 -2.52
N LEU A 275 -4.00 -11.93 -2.42
CA LEU A 275 -3.36 -12.23 -1.14
C LEU A 275 -2.92 -10.94 -0.44
N ALA A 276 -3.36 -10.77 0.80
CA ALA A 276 -3.05 -9.61 1.62
C ALA A 276 -2.90 -9.99 3.09
N ARG A 277 -2.11 -9.23 3.85
CA ARG A 277 -1.91 -9.43 5.28
C ARG A 277 -2.73 -8.46 6.11
N GLY A 278 -3.49 -8.97 7.07
CA GLY A 278 -4.28 -8.17 7.99
C GLY A 278 -4.63 -8.91 9.26
N ILE A 279 -5.31 -8.22 10.19
CA ILE A 279 -5.86 -8.78 11.42
C ILE A 279 -7.21 -9.43 11.08
N PRO A 280 -7.44 -10.71 11.43
CA PRO A 280 -8.68 -11.39 11.12
C PRO A 280 -9.85 -10.85 11.93
N ASN A 281 -10.97 -10.66 11.28
CA ASN A 281 -12.22 -10.25 11.88
C ASN A 281 -13.39 -11.12 11.41
N ARG A 282 -14.61 -10.76 11.78
CA ARG A 282 -15.82 -11.53 11.43
C ARG A 282 -16.01 -11.61 9.91
N ALA A 283 -15.88 -10.51 9.16
CA ALA A 283 -16.04 -10.51 7.71
C ALA A 283 -15.06 -11.48 7.04
N MET A 284 -13.78 -11.41 7.41
CA MET A 284 -12.76 -12.31 6.88
C MET A 284 -13.11 -13.78 7.15
N ARG A 285 -13.43 -14.12 8.41
CA ARG A 285 -13.80 -15.49 8.80
C ARG A 285 -15.06 -15.99 8.10
N THR A 286 -16.08 -15.15 7.95
CA THR A 286 -17.33 -15.52 7.25
C THR A 286 -17.03 -15.90 5.79
N ILE A 287 -16.25 -15.05 5.09
CA ILE A 287 -15.92 -15.29 3.69
C ILE A 287 -15.03 -16.54 3.53
N GLU A 288 -14.00 -16.70 4.36
CA GLU A 288 -13.12 -17.88 4.31
C GLU A 288 -13.88 -19.18 4.63
N THR A 289 -14.78 -19.15 5.60
CA THR A 289 -15.60 -20.32 5.96
C THR A 289 -16.56 -20.72 4.85
N SER A 290 -17.04 -19.77 4.04
CA SER A 290 -17.88 -20.07 2.88
C SER A 290 -17.13 -20.83 1.78
N GLY A 291 -15.80 -20.72 1.74
CA GLY A 291 -14.96 -21.24 0.66
C GLY A 291 -15.16 -20.55 -0.70
N VAL A 292 -15.97 -19.49 -0.77
CA VAL A 292 -16.28 -18.77 -2.00
C VAL A 292 -15.65 -17.38 -1.97
N ILE A 293 -14.63 -17.18 -2.80
CA ILE A 293 -13.95 -15.90 -2.98
C ILE A 293 -13.87 -15.62 -4.47
N ALA A 294 -14.49 -14.52 -4.92
CA ALA A 294 -14.40 -14.12 -6.31
C ALA A 294 -12.97 -13.65 -6.65
N PRO A 295 -12.54 -13.75 -7.92
CA PRO A 295 -11.24 -13.22 -8.33
C PRO A 295 -11.18 -11.69 -8.19
N PHE A 296 -9.96 -11.16 -8.13
CA PHE A 296 -9.74 -9.71 -8.16
C PHE A 296 -10.04 -9.16 -9.56
N PRO A 297 -10.65 -7.99 -9.71
CA PRO A 297 -11.07 -7.04 -8.67
C PRO A 297 -12.52 -7.24 -8.17
N ALA A 298 -13.22 -8.24 -8.66
CA ALA A 298 -14.63 -8.50 -8.37
C ALA A 298 -14.89 -8.67 -6.86
N GLN A 299 -14.05 -9.44 -6.16
CA GLN A 299 -14.15 -9.60 -4.70
C GLN A 299 -13.95 -8.27 -3.97
N ASN A 300 -12.95 -7.48 -4.36
CA ASN A 300 -12.71 -6.18 -3.75
C ASN A 300 -13.88 -5.21 -3.96
N TRP A 301 -14.46 -5.22 -5.16
CA TRP A 301 -15.64 -4.43 -5.47
C TRP A 301 -16.82 -4.84 -4.58
N LEU A 302 -17.09 -6.14 -4.48
CA LEU A 302 -18.20 -6.70 -3.68
C LEU A 302 -18.06 -6.33 -2.20
N THR A 303 -16.95 -6.68 -1.59
CA THR A 303 -16.70 -6.40 -0.17
C THR A 303 -16.59 -4.93 0.14
N GLY A 304 -16.11 -4.12 -0.81
CA GLY A 304 -16.03 -2.66 -0.70
C GLY A 304 -17.36 -2.01 -0.36
N ARG A 305 -18.48 -2.61 -0.78
CA ARG A 305 -19.84 -2.11 -0.54
C ARG A 305 -20.19 -2.11 0.96
N PHE A 306 -20.05 -3.25 1.62
CA PHE A 306 -20.34 -3.34 3.05
C PHE A 306 -19.23 -2.70 3.90
N ARG A 307 -17.94 -2.78 3.47
CA ARG A 307 -16.82 -2.15 4.18
C ARG A 307 -16.97 -0.63 4.28
N ALA A 308 -17.48 0.02 3.23
CA ALA A 308 -17.71 1.46 3.25
C ALA A 308 -18.73 1.85 4.32
N GLU A 309 -19.85 1.12 4.42
CA GLU A 309 -20.86 1.36 5.44
C GLU A 309 -20.37 1.01 6.85
N ALA A 310 -19.72 -0.14 7.01
CA ALA A 310 -19.11 -0.55 8.27
C ALA A 310 -18.09 0.50 8.78
N GLY A 311 -17.27 1.04 7.88
CA GLY A 311 -16.33 2.11 8.21
C GLY A 311 -17.01 3.37 8.73
N ARG A 312 -18.13 3.79 8.11
CA ARG A 312 -18.93 4.94 8.60
C ARG A 312 -19.56 4.70 9.98
N ARG A 313 -19.89 3.44 10.30
CA ARG A 313 -20.42 3.04 11.62
C ARG A 313 -19.34 2.77 12.65
N GLY A 314 -18.06 2.76 12.28
CA GLY A 314 -16.95 2.39 13.16
C GLY A 314 -16.91 0.89 13.51
N ASP A 315 -17.56 0.04 12.68
CA ASP A 315 -17.60 -1.41 12.89
C ASP A 315 -16.32 -2.07 12.35
N GLY A 316 -15.40 -2.38 13.27
CA GLY A 316 -14.13 -3.06 12.95
C GLY A 316 -14.30 -4.51 12.49
N ASP A 317 -15.42 -5.15 12.79
CA ASP A 317 -15.66 -6.54 12.40
C ASP A 317 -15.96 -6.70 10.89
N LEU A 318 -16.29 -5.61 10.21
CA LEU A 318 -16.69 -5.63 8.81
C LEU A 318 -15.80 -4.79 7.88
N VAL A 319 -14.68 -4.28 8.35
CA VAL A 319 -13.71 -3.54 7.51
C VAL A 319 -12.45 -4.37 7.26
N SER A 320 -11.61 -3.95 6.29
CA SER A 320 -10.29 -4.56 6.12
C SER A 320 -9.34 -3.99 7.16
N LEU A 321 -8.84 -4.83 8.06
CA LEU A 321 -7.88 -4.45 9.10
C LEU A 321 -6.45 -4.76 8.65
N TRP A 322 -5.99 -4.06 7.60
CA TRP A 322 -4.64 -4.27 7.06
C TRP A 322 -3.58 -3.86 8.08
N ALA A 323 -2.70 -4.78 8.43
CA ALA A 323 -1.60 -4.56 9.36
C ALA A 323 -0.47 -5.57 9.09
N GLY A 324 0.78 -5.13 9.26
CA GLY A 324 1.96 -6.00 9.18
C GLY A 324 2.24 -6.71 10.51
N GLN A 325 3.19 -7.65 10.49
CA GLN A 325 3.55 -8.44 11.69
C GLN A 325 4.17 -7.60 12.82
N ALA A 326 4.73 -6.42 12.51
CA ALA A 326 5.24 -5.49 13.52
C ALA A 326 4.14 -4.53 14.07
N ALA A 327 2.85 -4.80 13.86
CA ALA A 327 1.76 -3.93 14.31
C ALA A 327 1.82 -3.62 15.80
N GLY A 328 2.07 -4.63 16.64
CA GLY A 328 2.19 -4.46 18.11
C GLY A 328 3.38 -3.60 18.57
N LEU A 329 4.31 -3.25 17.68
CA LEU A 329 5.41 -2.30 17.96
C LEU A 329 4.99 -0.85 17.67
N ALA A 330 3.85 -0.61 17.04
CA ALA A 330 3.33 0.72 16.75
C ALA A 330 2.73 1.36 18.02
N THR A 331 3.52 2.07 18.81
CA THR A 331 3.14 2.60 20.13
C THR A 331 2.71 4.06 20.11
N ARG A 332 2.97 4.80 19.02
CA ARG A 332 2.64 6.23 18.90
C ARG A 332 1.34 6.42 18.14
N ASP A 333 0.60 7.47 18.47
CA ASP A 333 -0.67 7.86 17.84
C ASP A 333 -0.61 9.19 17.07
N ASP A 334 0.58 9.83 17.03
CA ASP A 334 0.86 11.02 16.26
C ASP A 334 1.92 10.76 15.19
N ALA A 335 1.71 11.26 13.97
CA ALA A 335 2.61 11.03 12.84
C ALA A 335 4.02 11.64 13.05
N ALA A 336 4.13 12.79 13.72
CA ALA A 336 5.42 13.40 14.02
C ALA A 336 6.21 12.57 15.06
N ASP A 337 5.54 12.01 16.06
CA ASP A 337 6.17 11.15 17.05
C ASP A 337 6.64 9.83 16.45
N VAL A 338 5.82 9.20 15.56
CA VAL A 338 6.26 8.02 14.77
C VAL A 338 7.47 8.36 13.94
N PHE A 339 7.45 9.50 13.23
CA PHE A 339 8.56 9.91 12.38
C PHE A 339 9.84 10.13 13.19
N ALA A 340 9.76 10.82 14.32
CA ALA A 340 10.90 11.08 15.20
C ALA A 340 11.51 9.77 15.75
N GLU A 341 10.67 8.81 16.14
CA GLU A 341 11.11 7.49 16.61
C GLU A 341 11.82 6.70 15.51
N LEU A 342 11.30 6.72 14.28
CA LEU A 342 11.94 6.09 13.13
C LEU A 342 13.26 6.78 12.76
N ALA A 343 13.29 8.12 12.75
CA ALA A 343 14.46 8.91 12.39
C ALA A 343 15.63 8.68 13.37
N ALA A 344 15.34 8.39 14.63
CA ALA A 344 16.37 8.02 15.61
C ALA A 344 17.14 6.73 15.27
N GLY A 345 16.60 5.88 14.38
CA GLY A 345 17.26 4.67 13.89
C GLY A 345 18.07 4.87 12.61
N VAL A 346 18.02 6.04 11.98
CA VAL A 346 18.82 6.34 10.79
C VAL A 346 20.27 6.53 11.20
N PRO A 347 21.24 5.84 10.57
CA PRO A 347 22.66 6.04 10.84
C PRO A 347 23.10 7.49 10.60
N ALA A 348 24.03 7.98 11.42
CA ALA A 348 24.61 9.32 11.32
C ALA A 348 25.48 9.48 10.05
#